data_ca93fdd829157da6b252b62cdb19c3f0
#
_entry.id   ca93fdd829157da6b252b62cdb19c3f0
#
_cell.length_a   1.000
_cell.length_b   1.000
_cell.length_c   1.000
_cell.angle_alpha   90.00
_cell.angle_beta   90.00
_cell.angle_gamma   90.00
#
_symmetry.space_group_name_H-M   'P 1'
#
loop_
_entity.id
_entity.type
_entity.pdbx_description
1 polymer ?
#
loop_
_entity_poly.entity_id
_entity_poly.type
_entity_poly.pdbx_seq_one_letter_code
_entity_poly.pdbx_strand_id
1 'polypeptide(L)'
;MTESPKECEKTVTPDVTLDVQNPSQPNFDEDRLREYCGVFGVFDLDDAAAITALGLHALQHRGQEAAGIVSYDNGRFHGERRLGLVGDHFSKESAIKRLPGSAAVGHVRYATTGETAIRNVQPLFAELNSGGFAVAHNGN
;
A
#
# COMPACT_ATOMS: atom_id res chain seq x y z
N MET A 1 25.23 29.78 75.36
CA MET A 1 25.93 30.31 74.17
C MET A 1 25.91 29.19 73.15
N THR A 2 24.87 29.18 72.30
CA THR A 2 24.74 28.24 71.21
C THR A 2 24.09 29.00 70.07
N GLU A 3 24.89 29.32 69.07
CA GLU A 3 24.48 30.00 67.86
C GLU A 3 23.73 28.98 66.93
N SER A 4 22.56 29.40 66.47
CA SER A 4 21.81 28.72 65.41
C SER A 4 22.42 29.01 64.04
N PRO A 5 22.44 28.02 63.12
CA PRO A 5 22.88 28.25 61.75
C PRO A 5 21.76 28.93 60.97
N LYS A 6 22.16 29.90 60.16
CA LYS A 6 21.30 30.68 59.22
C LYS A 6 20.78 29.77 58.11
N GLU A 7 19.46 29.87 57.86
CA GLU A 7 18.78 29.30 56.67
C GLU A 7 19.32 29.95 55.39
N CYS A 8 19.68 29.07 54.45
CA CYS A 8 20.11 29.43 53.13
C CYS A 8 18.83 29.66 52.28
N GLU A 9 18.60 30.87 51.92
CA GLU A 9 17.49 31.35 51.06
C GLU A 9 17.70 30.77 49.64
N LYS A 10 16.81 29.86 49.21
CA LYS A 10 16.75 29.35 47.84
C LYS A 10 16.18 30.39 46.92
N THR A 11 17.00 31.03 46.12
CA THR A 11 16.59 31.85 44.99
C THR A 11 15.93 30.96 43.95
N VAL A 12 14.62 31.12 43.78
CA VAL A 12 13.84 30.56 42.71
C VAL A 12 14.10 31.38 41.46
N THR A 13 14.85 30.80 40.51
CA THR A 13 14.95 31.35 39.17
C THR A 13 13.65 31.02 38.41
N PRO A 14 12.98 31.97 37.75
CA PRO A 14 11.83 31.67 36.91
C PRO A 14 12.31 30.90 35.70
N ASP A 15 11.74 29.71 35.52
CA ASP A 15 11.90 28.90 34.31
C ASP A 15 11.18 29.59 33.13
N VAL A 16 11.96 30.35 32.36
CA VAL A 16 11.50 30.92 31.09
C VAL A 16 11.64 29.86 30.03
N THR A 17 10.65 29.00 29.91
CA THR A 17 10.45 28.17 28.71
C THR A 17 10.09 29.11 27.57
N LEU A 18 11.09 29.49 26.79
CA LEU A 18 10.87 30.15 25.51
C LEU A 18 10.29 29.10 24.56
N ASP A 19 8.99 29.16 24.38
CA ASP A 19 8.26 28.45 23.32
C ASP A 19 8.66 29.09 21.98
N VAL A 20 9.81 28.67 21.45
CA VAL A 20 10.25 29.06 20.11
C VAL A 20 9.48 28.22 19.11
N GLN A 21 8.21 28.57 18.92
CA GLN A 21 7.52 28.19 17.69
C GLN A 21 8.17 28.99 16.56
N ASN A 22 9.07 28.33 15.84
CA ASN A 22 9.66 28.87 14.63
C ASN A 22 8.67 28.70 13.46
N PRO A 23 7.96 29.77 13.01
CA PRO A 23 6.91 29.65 11.99
C PRO A 23 7.44 29.51 10.56
N SER A 24 8.74 29.28 10.37
CA SER A 24 9.39 29.30 9.06
C SER A 24 10.10 28.01 8.68
N GLN A 25 9.85 26.90 9.36
CA GLN A 25 10.26 25.61 8.82
C GLN A 25 9.17 25.12 7.86
N PRO A 26 9.46 24.98 6.56
CA PRO A 26 8.52 24.36 5.64
C PRO A 26 8.24 22.93 6.16
N ASN A 27 6.97 22.62 6.29
CA ASN A 27 6.53 21.30 6.75
C ASN A 27 6.79 20.31 5.63
N PHE A 28 8.00 19.72 5.59
CA PHE A 28 8.44 18.76 4.58
C PHE A 28 7.62 17.46 4.59
N ASP A 29 6.71 17.29 5.57
CA ASP A 29 5.82 16.13 5.62
C ASP A 29 4.58 16.26 4.71
N GLU A 30 4.24 17.48 4.27
CA GLU A 30 3.08 17.68 3.37
C GLU A 30 3.41 17.43 1.90
N ASP A 31 4.68 17.43 1.51
CA ASP A 31 5.13 17.29 0.11
C ASP A 31 5.60 15.87 -0.25
N ARG A 32 5.44 14.90 0.64
CA ARG A 32 5.65 13.50 0.31
C ARG A 32 4.48 13.00 -0.51
N LEU A 33 4.74 12.72 -1.78
CA LEU A 33 3.86 11.91 -2.62
C LEU A 33 3.52 10.63 -1.86
N ARG A 34 2.35 10.60 -1.24
CA ARG A 34 1.83 9.44 -0.53
C ARG A 34 1.26 8.47 -1.56
N GLU A 35 2.14 7.74 -2.22
CA GLU A 35 1.73 6.65 -3.10
C GLU A 35 1.38 5.43 -2.25
N TYR A 36 0.10 5.13 -2.20
CA TYR A 36 -0.42 4.09 -1.31
C TYR A 36 -0.73 2.77 -1.99
N CYS A 37 -0.75 2.65 -3.30
CA CYS A 37 -1.01 1.42 -4.03
C CYS A 37 0.23 0.95 -4.78
N GLY A 38 0.21 -0.30 -5.28
CA GLY A 38 1.24 -0.85 -6.15
C GLY A 38 0.62 -1.55 -7.33
N VAL A 39 1.16 -1.31 -8.53
CA VAL A 39 0.79 -2.00 -9.76
C VAL A 39 2.01 -2.73 -10.30
N PHE A 40 1.83 -3.95 -10.75
CA PHE A 40 2.86 -4.74 -11.41
C PHE A 40 2.24 -5.51 -12.57
N GLY A 41 2.95 -5.59 -13.69
CA GLY A 41 2.46 -6.31 -14.88
C GLY A 41 3.57 -7.05 -15.60
N VAL A 42 3.20 -8.13 -16.26
CA VAL A 42 4.06 -9.00 -17.07
C VAL A 42 3.38 -9.25 -18.40
N PHE A 43 4.13 -9.23 -19.47
CA PHE A 43 3.64 -9.51 -20.80
C PHE A 43 4.62 -10.43 -21.56
N ASP A 44 4.06 -11.38 -22.29
CA ASP A 44 4.79 -12.34 -23.14
C ASP A 44 5.83 -13.17 -22.39
N LEU A 45 5.42 -13.71 -21.24
CA LEU A 45 6.27 -14.55 -20.41
C LEU A 45 5.46 -15.69 -19.81
N ASP A 46 5.99 -16.90 -19.87
CA ASP A 46 5.40 -18.07 -19.19
C ASP A 46 5.30 -17.77 -17.67
N ASP A 47 4.27 -18.32 -17.03
CA ASP A 47 4.00 -18.10 -15.61
C ASP A 47 3.79 -16.61 -15.22
N ALA A 48 3.26 -15.79 -16.15
CA ALA A 48 3.06 -14.37 -15.95
C ALA A 48 2.37 -14.05 -14.62
N ALA A 49 1.36 -14.82 -14.21
CA ALA A 49 0.65 -14.62 -12.95
C ALA A 49 1.53 -14.88 -11.71
N ALA A 50 2.40 -15.91 -11.76
CA ALA A 50 3.33 -16.20 -10.66
C ALA A 50 4.34 -15.07 -10.48
N ILE A 51 4.90 -14.58 -11.59
CA ILE A 51 5.84 -13.44 -11.58
C ILE A 51 5.14 -12.17 -11.12
N THR A 52 3.90 -11.95 -11.56
CA THR A 52 3.08 -10.82 -11.08
C THR A 52 2.85 -10.90 -9.58
N ALA A 53 2.55 -12.09 -9.03
CA ALA A 53 2.39 -12.29 -7.60
C ALA A 53 3.68 -11.98 -6.82
N LEU A 54 4.85 -12.38 -7.33
CA LEU A 54 6.15 -12.03 -6.74
C LEU A 54 6.41 -10.52 -6.76
N GLY A 55 6.11 -9.85 -7.88
CA GLY A 55 6.22 -8.40 -8.01
C GLY A 55 5.30 -7.66 -7.03
N LEU A 56 4.06 -8.11 -6.88
CA LEU A 56 3.12 -7.57 -5.90
C LEU A 56 3.57 -7.82 -4.46
N HIS A 57 4.18 -8.98 -4.18
CA HIS A 57 4.73 -9.26 -2.85
C HIS A 57 5.87 -8.29 -2.52
N ALA A 58 6.74 -7.97 -3.47
CA ALA A 58 7.76 -6.94 -3.29
C ALA A 58 7.16 -5.54 -3.06
N LEU A 59 5.99 -5.26 -3.62
CA LEU A 59 5.24 -4.02 -3.43
C LEU A 59 4.28 -4.04 -2.22
N GLN A 60 4.28 -5.10 -1.40
CA GLN A 60 3.33 -5.29 -0.30
C GLN A 60 3.34 -4.15 0.72
N HIS A 61 4.48 -3.50 0.92
CA HIS A 61 4.62 -2.34 1.80
C HIS A 61 3.77 -1.13 1.35
N ARG A 62 3.33 -1.10 0.08
CA ARG A 62 2.51 -0.05 -0.51
C ARG A 62 1.01 -0.31 -0.35
N GLY A 63 0.58 -1.55 -0.09
CA GLY A 63 -0.83 -1.90 0.08
C GLY A 63 -0.99 -3.26 0.75
N GLN A 64 -1.69 -3.29 1.89
CA GLN A 64 -1.84 -4.48 2.73
C GLN A 64 -3.29 -4.92 2.92
N GLU A 65 -4.25 -4.17 2.37
CA GLU A 65 -5.67 -4.42 2.60
C GLU A 65 -6.27 -5.42 1.63
N ALA A 66 -5.81 -5.38 0.39
CA ALA A 66 -6.31 -6.26 -0.64
C ALA A 66 -5.31 -6.39 -1.79
N ALA A 67 -5.40 -7.48 -2.52
CA ALA A 67 -4.62 -7.72 -3.73
C ALA A 67 -5.48 -8.40 -4.80
N GLY A 68 -5.16 -8.14 -6.05
CA GLY A 68 -5.77 -8.80 -7.18
C GLY A 68 -4.80 -9.01 -8.33
N ILE A 69 -5.06 -10.05 -9.11
CA ILE A 69 -4.33 -10.35 -10.34
C ILE A 69 -5.36 -10.72 -11.40
N VAL A 70 -5.18 -10.19 -12.60
CA VAL A 70 -5.88 -10.62 -13.80
C VAL A 70 -4.84 -11.09 -14.81
N SER A 71 -5.00 -12.31 -15.32
CA SER A 71 -4.20 -12.86 -16.41
C SER A 71 -5.01 -12.97 -17.70
N TYR A 72 -4.28 -13.08 -18.81
CA TYR A 72 -4.86 -13.25 -20.14
C TYR A 72 -4.27 -14.49 -20.81
N ASP A 73 -5.17 -15.38 -21.26
CA ASP A 73 -4.86 -16.60 -21.96
C ASP A 73 -5.78 -16.80 -23.16
N ASN A 74 -5.23 -16.84 -24.37
CA ASN A 74 -5.95 -17.21 -25.59
C ASN A 74 -7.32 -16.53 -25.77
N GLY A 75 -7.39 -15.21 -25.58
CA GLY A 75 -8.63 -14.42 -25.73
C GLY A 75 -9.50 -14.39 -24.47
N ARG A 76 -9.08 -15.00 -23.36
CA ARG A 76 -9.83 -15.04 -22.10
C ARG A 76 -9.08 -14.36 -20.97
N PHE A 77 -9.83 -13.65 -20.14
CA PHE A 77 -9.32 -13.08 -18.91
C PHE A 77 -9.69 -13.97 -17.71
N HIS A 78 -8.72 -14.16 -16.83
CA HIS A 78 -8.89 -14.88 -15.57
C HIS A 78 -8.51 -13.95 -14.42
N GLY A 79 -9.38 -13.80 -13.45
CA GLY A 79 -9.18 -12.83 -12.37
C GLY A 79 -9.37 -13.43 -10.99
N GLU A 80 -8.46 -13.11 -10.09
CA GLU A 80 -8.53 -13.43 -8.67
C GLU A 80 -8.33 -12.15 -7.86
N ARG A 81 -9.26 -11.87 -6.93
CA ARG A 81 -9.23 -10.73 -6.04
C ARG A 81 -9.46 -11.20 -4.61
N ARG A 82 -8.66 -10.71 -3.67
CA ARG A 82 -8.69 -11.13 -2.27
C ARG A 82 -8.47 -9.93 -1.35
N LEU A 83 -9.11 -9.97 -0.20
CA LEU A 83 -8.78 -9.09 0.92
C LEU A 83 -7.59 -9.69 1.68
N GLY A 84 -6.68 -8.84 2.17
CA GLY A 84 -5.47 -9.24 2.88
C GLY A 84 -4.22 -9.26 2.02
N LEU A 85 -3.18 -9.91 2.52
CA LEU A 85 -1.84 -9.87 1.95
C LEU A 85 -1.70 -10.76 0.71
N VAL A 86 -0.81 -10.38 -0.19
CA VAL A 86 -0.46 -11.16 -1.39
C VAL A 86 0.01 -12.56 -1.00
N GLY A 87 0.89 -12.66 0.00
CA GLY A 87 1.46 -13.94 0.46
C GLY A 87 0.42 -14.92 0.98
N ASP A 88 -0.67 -14.46 1.59
CA ASP A 88 -1.72 -15.32 2.13
C ASP A 88 -2.54 -16.03 1.04
N HIS A 89 -2.67 -15.39 -0.11
CA HIS A 89 -3.59 -15.81 -1.17
C HIS A 89 -2.90 -16.30 -2.43
N PHE A 90 -1.81 -15.67 -2.86
CA PHE A 90 -1.15 -15.94 -4.13
C PHE A 90 0.17 -16.73 -4.00
N SER A 91 0.57 -17.13 -2.79
CA SER A 91 1.68 -18.08 -2.56
C SER A 91 1.32 -19.52 -2.88
N LYS A 92 0.03 -19.84 -2.98
CA LYS A 92 -0.46 -21.19 -3.20
C LYS A 92 -0.51 -21.48 -4.70
N GLU A 93 0.09 -22.60 -5.11
CA GLU A 93 0.06 -23.07 -6.50
C GLU A 93 -1.36 -23.15 -7.07
N SER A 94 -2.35 -23.54 -6.27
CA SER A 94 -3.75 -23.60 -6.68
C SER A 94 -4.35 -22.25 -7.06
N ALA A 95 -3.88 -21.16 -6.48
CA ALA A 95 -4.32 -19.81 -6.84
C ALA A 95 -3.72 -19.39 -8.20
N ILE A 96 -2.43 -19.66 -8.39
CA ILE A 96 -1.73 -19.35 -9.65
C ILE A 96 -2.29 -20.18 -10.80
N LYS A 97 -2.59 -21.46 -10.59
CA LYS A 97 -3.21 -22.34 -11.62
C LYS A 97 -4.56 -21.83 -12.15
N ARG A 98 -5.28 -21.00 -11.40
CA ARG A 98 -6.51 -20.34 -11.86
C ARG A 98 -6.28 -19.10 -12.72
N LEU A 99 -5.02 -18.70 -12.89
CA LEU A 99 -4.59 -17.51 -13.62
C LEU A 99 -3.62 -17.92 -14.75
N PRO A 100 -4.06 -18.74 -15.72
CA PRO A 100 -3.22 -19.16 -16.83
C PRO A 100 -2.90 -18.00 -17.78
N GLY A 101 -1.91 -18.19 -18.64
CA GLY A 101 -1.56 -17.30 -19.74
C GLY A 101 -0.22 -16.62 -19.59
N SER A 102 0.18 -15.91 -20.64
CA SER A 102 1.48 -15.27 -20.79
C SER A 102 1.46 -13.77 -20.49
N ALA A 103 0.31 -13.22 -20.11
CA ALA A 103 0.20 -11.82 -19.69
C ALA A 103 -0.60 -11.73 -18.39
N ALA A 104 -0.18 -10.87 -17.48
CA ALA A 104 -0.89 -10.62 -16.24
C ALA A 104 -0.63 -9.20 -15.74
N VAL A 105 -1.63 -8.63 -15.07
CA VAL A 105 -1.52 -7.37 -14.33
C VAL A 105 -2.07 -7.58 -12.91
N GLY A 106 -1.42 -6.99 -11.94
CA GLY A 106 -1.83 -7.09 -10.55
C GLY A 106 -1.75 -5.75 -9.82
N HIS A 107 -2.42 -5.72 -8.68
CA HIS A 107 -2.55 -4.53 -7.85
C HIS A 107 -2.55 -4.91 -6.37
N VAL A 108 -1.86 -4.12 -5.54
CA VAL A 108 -2.00 -4.11 -4.08
C VAL A 108 -2.67 -2.82 -3.66
N ARG A 109 -3.71 -2.95 -2.83
CA ARG A 109 -4.55 -1.82 -2.41
C ARG A 109 -4.16 -1.33 -1.02
N TYR A 110 -4.07 -0.02 -0.92
CA TYR A 110 -4.16 0.73 0.32
C TYR A 110 -5.37 1.67 0.22
N ALA A 111 -6.37 1.51 1.08
CA ALA A 111 -7.53 2.39 1.08
C ALA A 111 -7.25 3.63 1.92
N THR A 112 -7.23 4.79 1.29
CA THR A 112 -7.22 6.08 1.99
C THR A 112 -8.62 6.56 2.30
N THR A 113 -9.61 6.11 1.50
CA THR A 113 -11.02 6.44 1.63
C THR A 113 -11.90 5.27 1.20
N GLY A 114 -13.03 5.09 1.88
CA GLY A 114 -14.04 4.11 1.53
C GLY A 114 -13.85 2.73 2.14
N GLU A 115 -14.92 1.94 2.09
CA GLU A 115 -14.95 0.57 2.58
C GLU A 115 -14.08 -0.34 1.72
N THR A 116 -13.28 -1.21 2.37
CA THR A 116 -12.50 -2.24 1.68
C THR A 116 -13.41 -3.39 1.26
N ALA A 117 -14.18 -3.18 0.20
CA ALA A 117 -15.03 -4.20 -0.38
C ALA A 117 -14.33 -4.86 -1.57
N ILE A 118 -14.57 -6.16 -1.77
CA ILE A 118 -13.95 -6.95 -2.86
C ILE A 118 -14.24 -6.36 -4.25
N ARG A 119 -15.38 -5.68 -4.43
CA ARG A 119 -15.75 -5.01 -5.69
C ARG A 119 -14.82 -3.85 -6.06
N ASN A 120 -14.12 -3.28 -5.06
CA ASN A 120 -13.20 -2.15 -5.23
C ASN A 120 -11.74 -2.62 -5.40
N VAL A 121 -11.49 -3.94 -5.34
CA VAL A 121 -10.16 -4.50 -5.50
C VAL A 121 -9.82 -4.55 -6.99
N GLN A 122 -8.72 -3.92 -7.34
CA GLN A 122 -8.19 -3.94 -8.71
C GLN A 122 -7.32 -5.20 -8.96
N PRO A 123 -7.10 -5.62 -10.23
CA PRO A 123 -7.54 -4.98 -11.46
C PRO A 123 -9.06 -5.02 -11.64
N LEU A 124 -9.62 -3.94 -12.21
CA LEU A 124 -11.01 -3.90 -12.64
C LEU A 124 -11.13 -4.55 -14.03
N PHE A 125 -12.20 -5.29 -14.23
CA PHE A 125 -12.46 -5.97 -15.50
C PHE A 125 -13.81 -5.54 -16.06
N ALA A 126 -13.86 -5.35 -17.37
CA ALA A 126 -15.09 -5.14 -18.11
C ALA A 126 -15.05 -5.96 -19.41
N GLU A 127 -16.18 -6.49 -19.79
CA GLU A 127 -16.38 -7.13 -21.07
C GLU A 127 -17.11 -6.16 -22.01
N LEU A 128 -16.48 -5.87 -23.14
CA LEU A 128 -16.97 -4.96 -24.17
C LEU A 128 -17.32 -5.75 -25.42
N ASN A 129 -18.10 -5.17 -26.33
CA ASN A 129 -18.41 -5.81 -27.62
C ASN A 129 -17.16 -6.10 -28.47
N SER A 130 -16.06 -5.35 -28.22
CA SER A 130 -14.78 -5.51 -28.91
C SER A 130 -13.82 -6.47 -28.19
N GLY A 131 -14.22 -7.07 -27.07
CA GLY A 131 -13.39 -7.95 -26.24
C GLY A 131 -13.29 -7.49 -24.79
N GLY A 132 -12.61 -8.27 -23.97
CA GLY A 132 -12.39 -7.96 -22.56
C GLY A 132 -11.34 -6.86 -22.35
N PHE A 133 -11.47 -6.17 -21.23
CA PHE A 133 -10.57 -5.12 -20.81
C PHE A 133 -10.29 -5.23 -19.30
N ALA A 134 -9.01 -5.18 -18.92
CA ALA A 134 -8.61 -5.16 -17.52
C ALA A 134 -7.68 -3.98 -17.26
N VAL A 135 -7.87 -3.29 -16.13
CA VAL A 135 -7.10 -2.12 -15.76
C VAL A 135 -6.77 -2.09 -14.28
N ALA A 136 -5.56 -1.66 -13.97
CA ALA A 136 -5.12 -1.32 -12.63
C ALA A 136 -4.40 0.03 -12.64
N HIS A 137 -4.60 0.81 -11.57
CA HIS A 137 -3.95 2.11 -11.44
C HIS A 137 -3.59 2.40 -9.98
N ASN A 138 -2.55 3.21 -9.77
CA ASN A 138 -2.24 3.80 -8.48
C ASN A 138 -3.08 5.08 -8.32
N GLY A 139 -4.01 5.07 -7.39
CA GLY A 139 -4.88 6.22 -7.13
C GLY A 139 -6.23 5.78 -6.59
N ASN A 140 -6.96 6.75 -6.09
CA ASN A 140 -8.34 6.59 -5.60
C ASN A 140 -9.32 7.01 -6.69
#